data_74e2ffd4634f12dc5b5265d12692ca66
#
_entry.id   74e2ffd4634f12dc5b5265d12692ca66
#
_cell.length_a   1.000
_cell.length_b   1.000
_cell.length_c   1.000
_cell.angle_alpha   90.00
_cell.angle_beta   90.00
_cell.angle_gamma   90.00
#
_symmetry.space_group_name_H-M   'P 1'
#
loop_
_entity.id
_entity.type
_entity.pdbx_description
1 polymer ?
#
loop_
_entity_poly.entity_id
_entity_poly.type
_entity_poly.pdbx_seq_one_letter_code
_entity_poly.pdbx_strand_id
1 'polypeptide(L)'
;MNTPSNTASTVPRELHPPLDKVIAAIGTPVRWGILGELSAGEPLMVKEIAERLKCSPTLISKHMAVLRRAGMVTVGRAGVYLIPPHFVMSTAERHVDFGHCLLRLPGAKPE
;
A
#
# COMPACT_ATOMS: atom_id res chain seq x y z
N MET A 1 -6.81 -29.07 13.62
CA MET A 1 -6.92 -28.66 13.09
C MET A 1 -6.68 -27.91 12.46
N ASN A 2 -6.65 -27.80 12.30
CA ASN A 2 -6.42 -27.11 11.74
C ASN A 2 -6.36 -26.20 11.25
N THR A 3 -6.41 -25.89 10.81
CA THR A 3 -6.28 -25.27 10.35
C THR A 3 -5.82 -24.24 9.96
N PRO A 4 -5.82 -23.95 10.00
CA PRO A 4 -5.53 -22.57 9.86
C PRO A 4 -4.55 -22.23 8.80
N SER A 5 -4.12 -23.09 8.11
CA SER A 5 -3.26 -22.79 7.00
C SER A 5 -3.92 -21.81 6.05
N ASN A 6 -5.24 -21.78 6.04
CA ASN A 6 -5.93 -20.89 5.14
C ASN A 6 -5.93 -19.46 5.65
N THR A 7 -5.39 -19.21 6.84
CA THR A 7 -5.25 -17.84 7.29
C THR A 7 -3.82 -17.35 7.13
N ALA A 8 -2.93 -18.21 6.66
CA ALA A 8 -1.55 -17.82 6.52
C ALA A 8 -1.36 -17.01 5.25
N SER A 9 -0.56 -15.97 5.34
CA SER A 9 -0.20 -15.18 4.19
C SER A 9 0.66 -16.00 3.24
N THR A 10 0.49 -15.79 1.94
CA THR A 10 1.36 -16.41 0.95
C THR A 10 2.65 -15.62 0.78
N VAL A 11 2.75 -14.44 1.39
CA VAL A 11 3.96 -13.64 1.32
C VAL A 11 5.01 -14.25 2.25
N PRO A 12 6.24 -14.49 1.76
CA PRO A 12 7.28 -15.04 2.64
C PRO A 12 7.46 -14.20 3.89
N ARG A 13 7.61 -14.87 5.01
CA ARG A 13 7.68 -14.19 6.31
C ARG A 13 8.76 -13.12 6.37
N GLU A 14 9.90 -13.38 5.75
CA GLU A 14 11.00 -12.42 5.80
C GLU A 14 10.72 -11.14 5.03
N LEU A 15 9.67 -11.13 4.21
CA LEU A 15 9.26 -9.93 3.49
C LEU A 15 8.14 -9.18 4.19
N HIS A 16 7.63 -9.70 5.33
CA HIS A 16 6.55 -9.02 6.04
C HIS A 16 7.06 -7.73 6.67
N PRO A 17 6.48 -6.58 6.36
CA PRO A 17 6.82 -5.38 7.11
C PRO A 17 6.42 -5.57 8.57
N PRO A 18 7.14 -4.96 9.51
CA PRO A 18 6.76 -5.10 10.93
C PRO A 18 5.35 -4.59 11.16
N LEU A 19 4.57 -5.37 11.92
CA LEU A 19 3.16 -5.06 12.12
C LEU A 19 2.95 -3.69 12.77
N ASP A 20 3.77 -3.34 13.76
CA ASP A 20 3.63 -2.05 14.40
C ASP A 20 3.86 -0.90 13.42
N LYS A 21 4.75 -1.07 12.47
CA LYS A 21 4.99 -0.06 11.44
C LYS A 21 3.81 0.05 10.49
N VAL A 22 3.23 -1.09 10.12
CA VAL A 22 2.07 -1.11 9.24
C VAL A 22 0.90 -0.40 9.90
N ILE A 23 0.62 -0.75 11.16
CA ILE A 23 -0.50 -0.17 11.87
C ILE A 23 -0.32 1.34 11.99
N ALA A 24 0.87 1.78 12.36
CA ALA A 24 1.13 3.21 12.49
C ALA A 24 0.99 3.92 11.14
N ALA A 25 1.45 3.28 10.06
CA ALA A 25 1.44 3.92 8.75
C ALA A 25 0.04 4.07 8.18
N ILE A 26 -0.86 3.13 8.44
CA ILE A 26 -2.20 3.19 7.86
C ILE A 26 -3.15 4.04 8.70
N GLY A 27 -2.67 4.64 9.77
CA GLY A 27 -3.53 5.35 10.71
C GLY A 27 -3.99 6.74 10.28
N THR A 28 -3.71 7.18 9.05
CA THR A 28 -4.19 8.47 8.58
C THR A 28 -4.94 8.31 7.26
N PRO A 29 -5.98 9.14 7.04
CA PRO A 29 -6.74 9.06 5.80
C PRO A 29 -5.89 9.29 4.56
N VAL A 30 -4.90 10.17 4.63
CA VAL A 30 -4.07 10.45 3.46
C VAL A 30 -3.25 9.22 3.08
N ARG A 31 -2.61 8.57 4.06
CA ARG A 31 -1.81 7.40 3.75
C ARG A 31 -2.68 6.24 3.29
N TRP A 32 -3.86 6.10 3.88
CA TRP A 32 -4.82 5.11 3.43
C TRP A 32 -5.20 5.36 1.97
N GLY A 33 -5.42 6.64 1.63
CA GLY A 33 -5.74 7.02 0.25
C GLY A 33 -4.60 6.74 -0.72
N ILE A 34 -3.35 6.99 -0.29
CA ILE A 34 -2.20 6.71 -1.14
C ILE A 34 -2.14 5.21 -1.46
N LEU A 35 -2.29 4.39 -0.43
CA LEU A 35 -2.27 2.94 -0.66
C LEU A 35 -3.41 2.53 -1.58
N GLY A 36 -4.56 3.15 -1.43
CA GLY A 36 -5.69 2.86 -2.31
C GLY A 36 -5.38 3.16 -3.76
N GLU A 37 -4.74 4.30 -4.03
CA GLU A 37 -4.38 4.63 -5.40
C GLU A 37 -3.36 3.66 -5.96
N LEU A 38 -2.41 3.23 -5.15
CA LEU A 38 -1.37 2.31 -5.62
C LEU A 38 -1.82 0.86 -5.70
N SER A 39 -2.92 0.53 -5.02
CA SER A 39 -3.37 -0.86 -4.95
C SER A 39 -3.90 -1.38 -6.28
N ALA A 40 -4.16 -0.49 -7.22
CA ALA A 40 -4.56 -0.91 -8.55
C ALA A 40 -3.40 -1.48 -9.36
N GLY A 41 -2.18 -1.39 -8.83
CA GLY A 41 -1.01 -1.96 -9.48
C GLY A 41 -0.28 -1.03 -10.42
N GLU A 42 -0.79 0.17 -10.61
CA GLU A 42 -0.18 1.14 -11.50
C GLU A 42 0.83 1.98 -10.72
N PRO A 43 2.10 2.01 -11.13
CA PRO A 43 3.06 2.88 -10.47
C PRO A 43 2.71 4.35 -10.74
N LEU A 44 2.83 5.18 -9.73
CA LEU A 44 2.43 6.59 -9.84
C LEU A 44 3.50 7.49 -9.27
N MET A 45 3.58 8.69 -9.84
CA MET A 45 4.45 9.72 -9.31
C MET A 45 3.72 10.48 -8.22
N VAL A 46 4.49 11.09 -7.33
CA VAL A 46 3.92 11.89 -6.25
C VAL A 46 2.93 12.92 -6.80
N LYS A 47 3.29 13.57 -7.91
CA LYS A 47 2.45 14.58 -8.51
C LYS A 47 1.08 14.01 -8.91
N GLU A 48 1.08 12.81 -9.48
CA GLU A 48 -0.18 12.18 -9.89
C GLU A 48 -1.04 11.84 -8.69
N ILE A 49 -0.42 11.30 -7.64
CA ILE A 49 -1.15 10.96 -6.42
C ILE A 49 -1.72 12.22 -5.78
N ALA A 50 -0.91 13.28 -5.75
CA ALA A 50 -1.34 14.55 -5.17
C ALA A 50 -2.57 15.08 -5.89
N GLU A 51 -2.59 15.00 -7.21
CA GLU A 51 -3.75 15.45 -7.98
C GLU A 51 -4.98 14.62 -7.67
N ARG A 52 -4.82 13.31 -7.58
CA ARG A 52 -5.95 12.42 -7.32
C ARG A 52 -6.53 12.61 -5.94
N LEU A 53 -5.67 12.84 -4.96
CA LEU A 53 -6.12 13.01 -3.57
C LEU A 53 -6.36 14.46 -3.20
N LYS A 54 -6.13 15.37 -4.12
CA LYS A 54 -6.32 16.81 -3.91
C LYS A 54 -5.52 17.32 -2.72
N CYS A 55 -4.27 16.89 -2.68
CA CYS A 55 -3.32 17.31 -1.66
C CYS A 55 -2.11 17.93 -2.34
N SER A 56 -1.29 18.65 -1.57
CA SER A 56 -0.07 19.20 -2.15
C SER A 56 0.95 18.07 -2.34
N PRO A 57 1.81 18.20 -3.37
CA PRO A 57 2.87 17.19 -3.54
C PRO A 57 3.80 17.10 -2.34
N THR A 58 4.04 18.21 -1.66
CA THR A 58 4.89 18.21 -0.47
C THR A 58 4.29 17.34 0.63
N LEU A 59 2.98 17.45 0.83
CA LEU A 59 2.31 16.62 1.83
C LEU A 59 2.37 15.15 1.45
N ILE A 60 2.11 14.84 0.17
CA ILE A 60 2.17 13.46 -0.29
C ILE A 60 3.58 12.90 -0.11
N SER A 61 4.61 13.69 -0.41
CA SER A 61 5.99 13.23 -0.23
C SER A 61 6.29 12.86 1.21
N LYS A 62 5.80 13.67 2.16
CA LYS A 62 6.01 13.37 3.57
C LYS A 62 5.35 12.05 3.97
N HIS A 63 4.12 11.86 3.53
CA HIS A 63 3.41 10.62 3.84
C HIS A 63 4.01 9.43 3.12
N MET A 64 4.49 9.64 1.90
CA MET A 64 5.12 8.56 1.15
C MET A 64 6.39 8.08 1.84
N ALA A 65 7.14 9.01 2.44
CA ALA A 65 8.34 8.63 3.19
C ALA A 65 8.00 7.73 4.37
N VAL A 66 6.89 7.98 5.04
CA VAL A 66 6.45 7.12 6.14
C VAL A 66 6.12 5.71 5.63
N LEU A 67 5.37 5.63 4.54
CA LEU A 67 4.99 4.35 3.96
C LEU A 67 6.22 3.58 3.47
N ARG A 68 7.18 4.29 2.90
CA ARG A 68 8.38 3.66 2.40
C ARG A 68 9.23 3.11 3.55
N ARG A 69 9.38 3.88 4.62
CA ARG A 69 10.12 3.41 5.78
C ARG A 69 9.45 2.21 6.44
N ALA A 70 8.13 2.14 6.36
CA ALA A 70 7.40 1.00 6.88
C ALA A 70 7.51 -0.24 5.98
N GLY A 71 8.07 -0.09 4.78
CA GLY A 71 8.21 -1.21 3.87
C GLY A 71 6.98 -1.52 3.04
N MET A 72 6.02 -0.59 3.00
CA MET A 72 4.74 -0.83 2.32
C MET A 72 4.74 -0.32 0.89
N VAL A 73 5.63 0.58 0.54
CA VAL A 73 5.78 1.07 -0.82
C VAL A 73 7.25 1.11 -1.17
N THR A 74 7.54 1.10 -2.45
CA THR A 74 8.90 1.19 -2.93
C THR A 74 8.95 2.13 -4.13
N VAL A 75 10.16 2.51 -4.52
CA VAL A 75 10.38 3.41 -5.63
C VAL A 75 10.82 2.61 -6.84
N GLY A 76 10.18 2.85 -7.96
CA GLY A 76 10.57 2.23 -9.22
C GLY A 76 11.33 3.22 -10.08
N ARG A 77 11.38 2.94 -11.37
CA ARG A 77 12.08 3.79 -12.31
C ARG A 77 11.43 5.15 -12.42
N ALA A 78 12.23 6.15 -12.72
CA ALA A 78 11.75 7.51 -12.97
C ALA A 78 11.00 8.11 -11.79
N GLY A 79 11.26 7.61 -10.58
CA GLY A 79 10.67 8.21 -9.39
C GLY A 79 9.24 7.85 -9.12
N VAL A 80 8.71 6.83 -9.81
CA VAL A 80 7.35 6.37 -9.51
C VAL A 80 7.37 5.53 -8.24
N TYR A 81 6.23 5.52 -7.56
CA TYR A 81 6.05 4.69 -6.37
C TYR A 81 5.07 3.57 -6.67
N LEU A 82 5.24 2.46 -5.99
CA LEU A 82 4.32 1.32 -6.15
C LEU A 82 4.34 0.49 -4.88
N ILE A 83 3.28 -0.27 -4.67
CA ILE A 83 3.27 -1.30 -3.65
C ILE A 83 4.03 -2.48 -4.24
N PRO A 84 5.03 -3.03 -3.54
CA PRO A 84 5.76 -4.17 -4.09
C PRO A 84 4.80 -5.24 -4.55
N PRO A 85 4.98 -5.76 -5.77
CA PRO A 85 3.99 -6.69 -6.35
C PRO A 85 3.72 -7.93 -5.53
N HIS A 86 4.69 -8.39 -4.75
CA HIS A 86 4.48 -9.59 -3.94
C HIS A 86 3.44 -9.40 -2.84
N PHE A 87 3.06 -8.17 -2.53
CA PHE A 87 2.00 -7.91 -1.56
C PHE A 87 0.63 -7.77 -2.23
N VAL A 88 0.58 -7.59 -3.54
CA VAL A 88 -0.69 -7.32 -4.21
C VAL A 88 -1.39 -8.63 -4.52
N MET A 89 -2.56 -8.83 -3.93
CA MET A 89 -3.33 -10.06 -4.12
C MET A 89 -4.34 -9.94 -5.25
N SER A 90 -4.94 -8.78 -5.41
CA SER A 90 -5.91 -8.54 -6.46
C SER A 90 -5.96 -7.06 -6.76
N THR A 91 -5.61 -6.67 -7.98
CA THR A 91 -5.69 -5.28 -8.36
C THR A 91 -7.13 -4.85 -8.57
N ALA A 92 -7.97 -5.77 -9.06
CA ALA A 92 -9.38 -5.45 -9.29
C ALA A 92 -10.10 -5.17 -7.99
N GLU A 93 -9.80 -5.94 -6.94
CA GLU A 93 -10.46 -5.78 -5.66
C GLU A 93 -9.64 -4.98 -4.67
N ARG A 94 -8.45 -4.56 -5.09
CA ARG A 94 -7.55 -3.76 -4.28
C ARG A 94 -7.19 -4.41 -2.95
N HIS A 95 -6.98 -5.73 -3.01
CA HIS A 95 -6.54 -6.48 -1.86
C HIS A 95 -5.03 -6.51 -1.81
N VAL A 96 -4.47 -6.16 -0.67
CA VAL A 96 -3.03 -6.14 -0.46
C VAL A 96 -2.74 -6.87 0.84
N ASP A 97 -1.81 -7.82 0.78
CA ASP A 97 -1.45 -8.63 1.93
C ASP A 97 -0.04 -8.26 2.36
N PHE A 98 0.07 -7.56 3.49
CA PHE A 98 1.36 -7.16 4.02
C PHE A 98 1.92 -8.21 4.98
N GLY A 99 1.36 -9.40 4.97
CA GLY A 99 1.86 -10.50 5.77
C GLY A 99 1.11 -10.64 7.08
N HIS A 100 1.20 -9.62 7.92
CA HIS A 100 0.50 -9.62 9.19
C HIS A 100 -0.92 -9.09 9.08
N CYS A 101 -1.24 -8.43 8.01
CA CYS A 101 -2.61 -7.96 7.79
C CYS A 101 -2.93 -7.92 6.31
N LEU A 102 -4.17 -8.23 6.02
CA LEU A 102 -4.72 -8.23 4.68
C LEU A 102 -5.66 -7.04 4.60
N LEU A 103 -5.41 -6.16 3.65
CA LEU A 103 -6.16 -4.92 3.53
C LEU A 103 -6.98 -4.91 2.25
N ARG A 104 -8.18 -4.39 2.36
CA ARG A 104 -9.00 -4.09 1.21
C ARG A 104 -9.05 -2.58 1.12
N LEU A 105 -8.40 -2.03 0.13
CA LEU A 105 -8.18 -0.60 0.07
C LEU A 105 -9.25 0.11 -0.74
N PRO A 106 -9.44 1.42 -0.51
CA PRO A 106 -10.45 2.16 -1.24
C PRO A 106 -10.11 2.18 -2.72
N GLY A 107 -11.08 1.91 -3.52
CA GLY A 107 -10.88 1.82 -4.93
C GLY A 107 -11.10 3.13 -5.63
N ALA A 108 -10.99 3.03 -6.88
CA ALA A 108 -11.36 4.06 -7.76
C ALA A 108 -12.78 4.33 -7.51
N LYS A 109 -13.21 5.39 -7.78
CA LYS A 109 -14.46 5.68 -7.56
C LYS A 109 -15.38 4.93 -8.23
N PRO A 110 -16.33 4.81 -7.76
CA PRO A 110 -17.36 4.03 -8.31
C PRO A 110 -17.86 4.68 -9.50
N GLU A 111 -18.08 4.75 -10.02
CA GLU A 111 -18.56 5.30 -11.02
C GLU A 111 -19.19 5.62 -11.20
#